data_d2c32c50a04434f7226eba71703d93fc
#
_entry.id   d2c32c50a04434f7226eba71703d93fc
#
_cell.length_a   1.000
_cell.length_b   1.000
_cell.length_c   1.000
_cell.angle_alpha   90.00
_cell.angle_beta   90.00
_cell.angle_gamma   90.00
#
_symmetry.space_group_name_H-M   'P 1'
#
loop_
_entity.id
_entity.type
_entity.pdbx_description
1 polymer ?
#
loop_
_entity_poly.entity_id
_entity_poly.type
_entity_poly.pdbx_seq_one_letter_code
_entity_poly.pdbx_strand_id
1 'polypeptide(L)'
;GKASGTGAGIPLREVLAYIERHRGLFLAHFTGFSLLVVPITSVLAWAPTYLSRVLGFGRADSGFALGLMLLILSPAAVFFGGWLIDLLQKRGYPDAAFRVSIAAALTLTPLSLFATSGSDPVIALWLIGPLIFCACISQAAAPIVIQIMVPNEMRAQISAVWMLCMNLISTIMGPTLVGFITVYVLMDDMAVGRSIAIVNV
;
A
#
# COMPACT_ATOMS: atom_id res chain seq x y z
N GLY A 1 2.40 21.08 39.92
CA GLY A 1 2.00 20.17 38.90
C GLY A 1 1.97 18.75 39.43
N LYS A 2 0.83 18.12 39.49
CA LYS A 2 0.73 16.70 39.90
C LYS A 2 1.00 15.84 38.66
N ALA A 3 2.15 15.19 38.62
CA ALA A 3 2.40 14.04 37.79
C ALA A 3 1.65 12.84 38.38
N SER A 4 0.41 12.61 37.99
CA SER A 4 -0.30 11.36 38.29
C SER A 4 -0.01 10.37 37.17
N GLY A 5 1.20 9.83 37.16
CA GLY A 5 1.58 8.73 36.31
C GLY A 5 1.06 7.41 36.87
N THR A 6 -0.18 7.06 36.64
CA THR A 6 -0.59 5.67 36.60
C THR A 6 -0.43 5.21 35.14
N GLY A 7 0.52 4.33 34.91
CA GLY A 7 0.82 3.75 33.58
C GLY A 7 -0.28 2.82 33.03
N ALA A 8 -1.52 3.06 33.38
CA ALA A 8 -2.69 2.41 32.79
C ALA A 8 -3.03 3.17 31.51
N GLY A 9 -2.67 2.61 30.35
CA GLY A 9 -3.09 3.14 29.04
C GLY A 9 -4.61 3.28 28.97
N ILE A 10 -5.09 4.13 28.07
CA ILE A 10 -6.53 4.34 27.85
C ILE A 10 -7.20 2.99 27.57
N PRO A 11 -8.32 2.67 28.25
CA PRO A 11 -9.03 1.42 28.00
C PRO A 11 -9.47 1.30 26.54
N LEU A 12 -9.31 0.12 25.95
CA LEU A 12 -9.68 -0.15 24.56
C LEU A 12 -11.13 0.26 24.24
N ARG A 13 -12.04 0.15 25.21
CA ARG A 13 -13.43 0.58 25.07
C ARG A 13 -13.56 2.07 24.76
N GLU A 14 -12.73 2.92 25.35
CA GLU A 14 -12.74 4.36 25.09
C GLU A 14 -12.19 4.67 23.70
N VAL A 15 -11.18 3.92 23.26
CA VAL A 15 -10.63 4.03 21.90
C VAL A 15 -11.67 3.63 20.86
N LEU A 16 -12.37 2.53 21.07
CA LEU A 16 -13.45 2.09 20.17
C LEU A 16 -14.61 3.09 20.14
N ALA A 17 -14.99 3.64 21.29
CA ALA A 17 -16.00 4.70 21.37
C ALA A 17 -15.57 5.98 20.63
N TYR A 18 -14.28 6.32 20.67
CA TYR A 18 -13.73 7.44 19.91
C TYR A 18 -13.80 7.19 18.39
N ILE A 19 -13.42 5.98 17.95
CA ILE A 19 -13.53 5.57 16.53
C ILE A 19 -15.00 5.60 16.09
N GLU A 20 -15.92 5.09 16.90
CA GLU A 20 -17.35 5.09 16.58
C GLU A 20 -17.92 6.51 16.47
N ARG A 21 -17.55 7.41 17.37
CA ARG A 21 -17.96 8.82 17.33
C ARG A 21 -17.51 9.53 16.05
N HIS A 22 -16.34 9.15 15.51
CA HIS A 22 -15.76 9.72 14.30
C HIS A 22 -15.76 8.71 13.14
N ARG A 23 -16.74 7.78 13.13
CA ARG A 23 -16.79 6.62 12.23
C ARG A 23 -16.60 6.96 10.76
N GLY A 24 -17.16 8.05 10.27
CA GLY A 24 -17.02 8.45 8.87
C GLY A 24 -15.57 8.72 8.49
N LEU A 25 -14.83 9.40 9.37
CA LEU A 25 -13.42 9.72 9.19
C LEU A 25 -12.55 8.45 9.22
N PHE A 26 -12.75 7.60 10.24
CA PHE A 26 -11.97 6.36 10.38
C PHE A 26 -12.30 5.34 9.30
N LEU A 27 -13.55 5.19 8.91
CA LEU A 27 -13.93 4.33 7.79
C LEU A 27 -13.27 4.79 6.49
N ALA A 28 -13.35 6.08 6.17
CA ALA A 28 -12.70 6.62 4.97
C ALA A 28 -11.18 6.43 5.00
N HIS A 29 -10.53 6.69 6.15
CA HIS A 29 -9.10 6.50 6.31
C HIS A 29 -8.69 5.02 6.22
N PHE A 30 -9.37 4.15 6.97
CA PHE A 30 -9.03 2.73 7.04
C PHE A 30 -9.27 2.04 5.70
N THR A 31 -10.41 2.26 5.06
CA THR A 31 -10.70 1.66 3.74
C THR A 31 -9.83 2.27 2.65
N GLY A 32 -9.73 3.60 2.58
CA GLY A 32 -8.97 4.28 1.54
C GLY A 32 -7.49 3.89 1.54
N PHE A 33 -6.81 3.99 2.69
CA PHE A 33 -5.41 3.60 2.77
C PHE A 33 -5.19 2.08 2.68
N SER A 34 -6.15 1.25 3.10
CA SER A 34 -6.06 -0.21 2.89
C SER A 34 -6.15 -0.57 1.41
N LEU A 35 -7.02 0.08 0.65
CA LEU A 35 -7.12 -0.12 -0.79
C LEU A 35 -5.87 0.33 -1.53
N LEU A 36 -5.21 1.41 -1.09
CA LEU A 36 -3.93 1.84 -1.66
C LEU A 36 -2.78 0.83 -1.44
N VAL A 37 -2.93 -0.10 -0.50
CA VAL A 37 -1.95 -1.17 -0.24
C VAL A 37 -2.23 -2.43 -1.09
N VAL A 38 -3.45 -2.60 -1.60
CA VAL A 38 -3.83 -3.76 -2.44
C VAL A 38 -2.89 -3.94 -3.64
N PRO A 39 -2.51 -2.90 -4.40
CA PRO A 39 -1.59 -3.05 -5.52
C PRO A 39 -0.24 -3.67 -5.13
N ILE A 40 0.38 -3.24 -4.04
CA ILE A 40 1.67 -3.81 -3.64
C ILE A 40 1.53 -5.26 -3.21
N THR A 41 0.47 -5.62 -2.49
CA THR A 41 0.25 -7.01 -2.06
C THR A 41 -0.09 -7.92 -3.24
N SER A 42 -0.82 -7.44 -4.24
CA SER A 42 -1.10 -8.17 -5.48
C SER A 42 0.18 -8.43 -6.28
N VAL A 43 1.02 -7.40 -6.45
CA VAL A 43 2.30 -7.51 -7.16
C VAL A 43 3.25 -8.45 -6.42
N LEU A 44 3.42 -8.31 -5.10
CA LEU A 44 4.31 -9.18 -4.33
C LEU A 44 3.92 -10.65 -4.41
N ALA A 45 2.62 -10.94 -4.43
CA ALA A 45 2.12 -12.31 -4.51
C ALA A 45 2.26 -12.90 -5.92
N TRP A 46 2.03 -12.11 -6.97
CA TRP A 46 1.86 -12.65 -8.33
C TRP A 46 2.95 -12.27 -9.32
N ALA A 47 3.77 -11.23 -9.06
CA ALA A 47 4.87 -10.86 -9.95
C ALA A 47 5.89 -12.00 -10.18
N PRO A 48 6.28 -12.82 -9.16
CA PRO A 48 7.14 -13.97 -9.42
C PRO A 48 6.50 -14.98 -10.39
N THR A 49 5.20 -15.22 -10.24
CA THR A 49 4.44 -16.12 -11.12
C THR A 49 4.33 -15.53 -12.53
N TYR A 50 4.03 -14.24 -12.65
CA TYR A 50 3.98 -13.53 -13.93
C TYR A 50 5.30 -13.59 -14.67
N LEU A 51 6.40 -13.23 -14.01
CA LEU A 51 7.75 -13.23 -14.60
C LEU A 51 8.16 -14.65 -15.02
N SER A 52 7.88 -15.67 -14.19
CA SER A 52 8.35 -17.02 -14.49
C SER A 52 7.42 -17.76 -15.45
N ARG A 53 6.10 -17.65 -15.31
CA ARG A 53 5.14 -18.42 -16.13
C ARG A 53 4.89 -17.75 -17.48
N VAL A 54 4.70 -16.43 -17.48
CA VAL A 54 4.31 -15.70 -18.69
C VAL A 54 5.53 -15.24 -19.49
N LEU A 55 6.57 -14.75 -18.80
CA LEU A 55 7.74 -14.17 -19.44
C LEU A 55 8.95 -15.11 -19.49
N GLY A 56 8.84 -16.34 -18.93
CA GLY A 56 9.92 -17.33 -18.98
C GLY A 56 11.16 -17.00 -18.15
N PHE A 57 11.06 -16.02 -17.25
CA PHE A 57 12.18 -15.63 -16.38
C PHE A 57 12.45 -16.72 -15.31
N GLY A 58 13.71 -16.95 -14.97
CA GLY A 58 14.07 -17.93 -13.93
C GLY A 58 13.40 -17.63 -12.61
N ARG A 59 12.86 -18.65 -11.91
CA ARG A 59 12.16 -18.44 -10.63
C ARG A 59 13.09 -17.86 -9.55
N ALA A 60 14.32 -18.33 -9.49
CA ALA A 60 15.33 -17.82 -8.55
C ALA A 60 15.69 -16.38 -8.89
N ASP A 61 15.89 -16.07 -10.16
CA ASP A 61 16.27 -14.75 -10.64
C ASP A 61 15.15 -13.72 -10.44
N SER A 62 13.89 -14.11 -10.69
CA SER A 62 12.74 -13.25 -10.43
C SER A 62 12.58 -12.94 -8.93
N GLY A 63 12.75 -13.95 -8.06
CA GLY A 63 12.71 -13.75 -6.61
C GLY A 63 13.84 -12.85 -6.12
N PHE A 64 15.06 -13.06 -6.60
CA PHE A 64 16.22 -12.22 -6.26
C PHE A 64 16.03 -10.77 -6.73
N ALA A 65 15.63 -10.57 -7.99
CA ALA A 65 15.42 -9.23 -8.55
C ALA A 65 14.34 -8.45 -7.79
N LEU A 66 13.18 -9.09 -7.54
CA LEU A 66 12.10 -8.47 -6.76
C LEU A 66 12.51 -8.20 -5.31
N GLY A 67 13.22 -9.12 -4.67
CA GLY A 67 13.74 -8.95 -3.33
C GLY A 67 14.70 -7.77 -3.22
N LEU A 68 15.62 -7.62 -4.18
CA LEU A 68 16.55 -6.49 -4.25
C LEU A 68 15.84 -5.17 -4.50
N MET A 69 14.84 -5.15 -5.40
CA MET A 69 13.99 -3.97 -5.63
C MET A 69 13.27 -3.54 -4.36
N LEU A 70 12.67 -4.48 -3.64
CA LEU A 70 11.99 -4.20 -2.37
C LEU A 70 12.95 -3.64 -1.32
N LEU A 71 14.13 -4.27 -1.18
CA LEU A 71 15.12 -3.86 -0.19
C LEU A 71 15.59 -2.41 -0.40
N ILE A 72 15.73 -1.98 -1.66
CA ILE A 72 16.23 -0.65 -2.00
C ILE A 72 15.09 0.37 -2.16
N LEU A 73 14.07 0.00 -2.95
CA LEU A 73 13.05 0.98 -3.36
C LEU A 73 12.01 1.24 -2.27
N SER A 74 11.68 0.25 -1.41
CA SER A 74 10.67 0.48 -0.38
C SER A 74 11.11 1.50 0.69
N PRO A 75 12.31 1.38 1.31
CA PRO A 75 12.79 2.43 2.20
C PRO A 75 12.95 3.78 1.50
N ALA A 76 13.53 3.80 0.29
CA ALA A 76 13.70 5.02 -0.48
C ALA A 76 12.35 5.71 -0.76
N ALA A 77 11.32 4.95 -1.10
CA ALA A 77 9.97 5.46 -1.35
C ALA A 77 9.33 6.05 -0.09
N VAL A 78 9.46 5.38 1.05
CA VAL A 78 8.94 5.88 2.34
C VAL A 78 9.63 7.18 2.73
N PHE A 79 10.96 7.25 2.64
CA PHE A 79 11.71 8.48 2.90
C PHE A 79 11.34 9.60 1.93
N PHE A 80 11.26 9.30 0.64
CA PHE A 80 10.86 10.27 -0.39
C PHE A 80 9.43 10.77 -0.16
N GLY A 81 8.49 9.88 0.14
CA GLY A 81 7.10 10.22 0.45
C GLY A 81 6.99 11.14 1.67
N GLY A 82 7.69 10.80 2.77
CA GLY A 82 7.76 11.64 3.96
C GLY A 82 8.35 13.02 3.67
N TRP A 83 9.49 13.07 2.99
CA TRP A 83 10.12 14.33 2.57
C TRP A 83 9.20 15.19 1.69
N LEU A 84 8.49 14.58 0.73
CA LEU A 84 7.57 15.29 -0.15
C LEU A 84 6.37 15.85 0.61
N ILE A 85 5.83 15.09 1.57
CA ILE A 85 4.75 15.55 2.45
C ILE A 85 5.22 16.74 3.27
N ASP A 86 6.38 16.66 3.90
CA ASP A 86 6.96 17.76 4.69
C ASP A 86 7.19 19.02 3.84
N LEU A 87 7.69 18.85 2.62
CA LEU A 87 7.91 19.95 1.68
C LEU A 87 6.61 20.65 1.31
N LEU A 88 5.55 19.89 1.02
CA LEU A 88 4.24 20.45 0.69
C LEU A 88 3.58 21.11 1.91
N GLN A 89 3.73 20.55 3.11
CA GLN A 89 3.23 21.17 4.35
C GLN A 89 3.92 22.51 4.62
N LYS A 90 5.24 22.59 4.43
CA LYS A 90 6.01 23.86 4.55
C LYS A 90 5.56 24.90 3.52
N ARG A 91 5.02 24.48 2.38
CA ARG A 91 4.43 25.37 1.36
C ARG A 91 2.98 25.78 1.65
N GLY A 92 2.41 25.37 2.79
CA GLY A 92 1.07 25.74 3.23
C GLY A 92 -0.05 24.79 2.77
N TYR A 93 0.28 23.56 2.34
CA TYR A 93 -0.73 22.54 1.99
C TYR A 93 -1.00 21.62 3.19
N PRO A 94 -2.07 21.83 3.97
CA PRO A 94 -2.37 20.99 5.13
C PRO A 94 -2.79 19.55 4.75
N ASP A 95 -3.25 19.35 3.53
CA ASP A 95 -3.68 18.09 2.93
C ASP A 95 -2.58 17.37 2.14
N ALA A 96 -1.32 17.72 2.38
CA ALA A 96 -0.15 17.20 1.66
C ALA A 96 -0.09 15.67 1.61
N ALA A 97 -0.41 14.99 2.71
CA ALA A 97 -0.40 13.53 2.78
C ALA A 97 -1.39 12.91 1.79
N PHE A 98 -2.59 13.46 1.67
CA PHE A 98 -3.59 13.00 0.70
C PHE A 98 -3.17 13.30 -0.74
N ARG A 99 -2.64 14.49 -1.01
CA ARG A 99 -2.16 14.87 -2.35
C ARG A 99 -1.06 13.93 -2.84
N VAL A 100 -0.10 13.62 -1.98
CA VAL A 100 1.00 12.70 -2.29
C VAL A 100 0.46 11.29 -2.57
N SER A 101 -0.48 10.81 -1.75
CA SER A 101 -1.10 9.49 -1.95
C SER A 101 -1.91 9.41 -3.24
N ILE A 102 -2.68 10.44 -3.57
CA ILE A 102 -3.44 10.52 -4.81
C ILE A 102 -2.51 10.54 -6.02
N ALA A 103 -1.46 11.36 -5.99
CA ALA A 103 -0.48 11.42 -7.07
C ALA A 103 0.22 10.06 -7.27
N ALA A 104 0.60 9.39 -6.18
CA ALA A 104 1.20 8.06 -6.23
C ALA A 104 0.22 7.03 -6.82
N ALA A 105 -1.05 7.03 -6.41
CA ALA A 105 -2.08 6.14 -6.94
C ALA A 105 -2.34 6.36 -8.45
N LEU A 106 -2.48 7.63 -8.87
CA LEU A 106 -2.66 7.98 -10.27
C LEU A 106 -1.46 7.58 -11.16
N THR A 107 -0.25 7.58 -10.60
CA THR A 107 0.95 7.13 -11.31
C THR A 107 1.04 5.61 -11.35
N LEU A 108 0.60 4.95 -10.28
CA LEU A 108 0.63 3.50 -10.15
C LEU A 108 -0.25 2.81 -11.20
N THR A 109 -1.43 3.34 -11.47
CA THR A 109 -2.38 2.78 -12.45
C THR A 109 -1.76 2.57 -13.84
N PRO A 110 -1.23 3.60 -14.54
CA PRO A 110 -0.60 3.38 -15.84
C PRO A 110 0.66 2.52 -15.75
N LEU A 111 1.48 2.65 -14.70
CA LEU A 111 2.64 1.79 -14.50
C LEU A 111 2.26 0.32 -14.42
N SER A 112 1.19 -0.02 -13.70
CA SER A 112 0.70 -1.39 -13.60
C SER A 112 0.26 -1.93 -14.95
N LEU A 113 -0.49 -1.17 -15.73
CA LEU A 113 -0.93 -1.55 -17.07
C LEU A 113 0.28 -1.82 -17.99
N PHE A 114 1.25 -0.93 -18.03
CA PHE A 114 2.44 -1.10 -18.89
C PHE A 114 3.34 -2.24 -18.42
N ALA A 115 3.56 -2.38 -17.11
CA ALA A 115 4.43 -3.42 -16.54
C ALA A 115 3.92 -4.85 -16.83
N THR A 116 2.61 -5.01 -17.00
CA THR A 116 1.98 -6.33 -17.16
C THR A 116 1.46 -6.59 -18.57
N SER A 117 1.64 -5.64 -19.51
CA SER A 117 1.20 -5.78 -20.92
C SER A 117 2.33 -6.19 -21.86
N GLY A 118 3.59 -6.11 -21.43
CA GLY A 118 4.75 -6.41 -22.26
C GLY A 118 5.05 -7.91 -22.31
N SER A 119 5.82 -8.30 -23.34
CA SER A 119 6.35 -9.67 -23.51
C SER A 119 7.83 -9.78 -23.13
N ASP A 120 8.50 -8.67 -22.83
CA ASP A 120 9.91 -8.63 -22.46
C ASP A 120 10.06 -8.61 -20.93
N PRO A 121 10.72 -9.63 -20.33
CA PRO A 121 10.88 -9.73 -18.88
C PRO A 121 11.75 -8.60 -18.30
N VAL A 122 12.71 -8.07 -19.07
CA VAL A 122 13.58 -6.99 -18.60
C VAL A 122 12.81 -5.68 -18.52
N ILE A 123 11.99 -5.38 -19.53
CA ILE A 123 11.12 -4.19 -19.53
C ILE A 123 10.09 -4.30 -18.39
N ALA A 124 9.49 -5.47 -18.21
CA ALA A 124 8.55 -5.70 -17.11
C ALA A 124 9.20 -5.43 -15.74
N LEU A 125 10.41 -5.91 -15.49
CA LEU A 125 11.17 -5.64 -14.27
C LEU A 125 11.45 -4.14 -14.08
N TRP A 126 11.89 -3.45 -15.12
CA TRP A 126 12.13 -2.00 -15.07
C TRP A 126 10.88 -1.19 -14.74
N LEU A 127 9.70 -1.66 -15.14
CA LEU A 127 8.43 -1.01 -14.84
C LEU A 127 7.86 -1.41 -13.46
N ILE A 128 8.12 -2.64 -13.02
CA ILE A 128 7.73 -3.10 -11.67
C ILE A 128 8.48 -2.30 -10.57
N GLY A 129 9.71 -1.90 -10.80
CA GLY A 129 10.47 -1.08 -9.84
C GLY A 129 9.77 0.24 -9.49
N PRO A 130 9.48 1.14 -10.44
CA PRO A 130 8.69 2.35 -10.21
C PRO A 130 7.29 2.08 -9.64
N LEU A 131 6.64 0.96 -10.00
CA LEU A 131 5.36 0.56 -9.45
C LEU A 131 5.46 0.28 -7.95
N ILE A 132 6.47 -0.51 -7.52
CA ILE A 132 6.75 -0.75 -6.10
C ILE A 132 7.04 0.57 -5.38
N PHE A 133 7.83 1.45 -5.98
CA PHE A 133 8.18 2.74 -5.43
C PHE A 133 6.92 3.60 -5.18
N CYS A 134 6.06 3.77 -6.18
CA CYS A 134 4.81 4.54 -6.05
C CYS A 134 3.86 3.92 -5.01
N ALA A 135 3.72 2.60 -4.98
CA ALA A 135 2.89 1.92 -3.99
C ALA A 135 3.39 2.14 -2.56
N CYS A 136 4.71 2.13 -2.34
CA CYS A 136 5.31 2.36 -1.02
C CYS A 136 5.24 3.82 -0.56
N ILE A 137 5.19 4.81 -1.46
CA ILE A 137 4.99 6.23 -1.11
C ILE A 137 3.69 6.40 -0.33
N SER A 138 2.60 5.79 -0.77
CA SER A 138 1.29 5.90 -0.10
C SER A 138 1.31 5.36 1.33
N GLN A 139 2.19 4.41 1.64
CA GLN A 139 2.35 3.87 2.98
C GLN A 139 2.94 4.85 3.99
N ALA A 140 3.73 5.83 3.54
CA ALA A 140 4.26 6.89 4.41
C ALA A 140 3.16 7.85 4.89
N ALA A 141 2.14 8.08 4.08
CA ALA A 141 1.10 9.07 4.36
C ALA A 141 0.11 8.63 5.44
N ALA A 142 -0.28 7.37 5.47
CA ALA A 142 -1.32 6.88 6.36
C ALA A 142 -1.02 7.08 7.86
N PRO A 143 0.17 6.75 8.39
CA PRO A 143 0.52 7.03 9.78
C PRO A 143 0.53 8.53 10.11
N ILE A 144 0.96 9.37 9.16
CA ILE A 144 1.01 10.84 9.35
C ILE A 144 -0.41 11.39 9.56
N VAL A 145 -1.37 10.93 8.76
CA VAL A 145 -2.77 11.34 8.91
C VAL A 145 -3.32 10.97 10.30
N ILE A 146 -3.06 9.75 10.77
CA ILE A 146 -3.47 9.32 12.13
C ILE A 146 -2.83 10.22 13.20
N GLN A 147 -1.56 10.57 13.06
CA GLN A 147 -0.86 11.43 14.02
C GLN A 147 -1.47 12.84 14.11
N ILE A 148 -2.03 13.35 13.03
CA ILE A 148 -2.68 14.67 12.99
C ILE A 148 -4.09 14.61 13.57
N MET A 149 -4.83 13.52 13.30
CA MET A 149 -6.26 13.41 13.60
C MET A 149 -6.57 12.88 15.00
N VAL A 150 -5.61 12.22 15.65
CA VAL A 150 -5.86 11.45 16.86
C VAL A 150 -5.10 12.05 18.06
N PRO A 151 -5.74 12.19 19.25
CA PRO A 151 -5.06 12.59 20.48
C PRO A 151 -3.87 11.68 20.79
N ASN A 152 -2.79 12.26 21.36
CA ASN A 152 -1.54 11.54 21.62
C ASN A 152 -1.74 10.24 22.42
N GLU A 153 -2.65 10.27 23.38
CA GLU A 153 -2.91 9.20 24.32
C GLU A 153 -3.51 7.95 23.64
N MET A 154 -4.19 8.12 22.48
CA MET A 154 -4.86 7.05 21.74
C MET A 154 -4.12 6.64 20.45
N ARG A 155 -3.10 7.39 20.03
CA ARG A 155 -2.42 7.18 18.73
C ARG A 155 -1.90 5.77 18.53
N ALA A 156 -1.23 5.21 19.53
CA ALA A 156 -0.65 3.87 19.43
C ALA A 156 -1.73 2.81 19.22
N GLN A 157 -2.83 2.88 19.97
CA GLN A 157 -3.92 1.91 19.89
C GLN A 157 -4.69 2.04 18.58
N ILE A 158 -5.00 3.26 18.14
CA ILE A 158 -5.69 3.50 16.85
C ILE A 158 -4.81 3.09 15.68
N SER A 159 -3.50 3.36 15.74
CA SER A 159 -2.55 2.88 14.73
C SER A 159 -2.49 1.36 14.67
N ALA A 160 -2.56 0.67 15.81
CA ALA A 160 -2.60 -0.79 15.84
C ALA A 160 -3.89 -1.34 15.21
N VAL A 161 -5.04 -0.74 15.51
CA VAL A 161 -6.33 -1.12 14.90
C VAL A 161 -6.30 -0.86 13.40
N TRP A 162 -5.77 0.29 12.96
CA TRP A 162 -5.60 0.58 11.54
C TRP A 162 -4.68 -0.43 10.84
N MET A 163 -3.52 -0.74 11.42
CA MET A 163 -2.59 -1.72 10.86
C MET A 163 -3.23 -3.10 10.72
N LEU A 164 -4.02 -3.52 11.70
CA LEU A 164 -4.78 -4.77 11.63
C LEU A 164 -5.77 -4.76 10.47
N CYS A 165 -6.61 -3.72 10.37
CA CYS A 165 -7.59 -3.59 9.29
C CYS A 165 -6.90 -3.54 7.92
N MET A 166 -5.85 -2.72 7.79
CA MET A 166 -5.08 -2.60 6.55
C MET A 166 -4.50 -3.95 6.11
N ASN A 167 -3.84 -4.68 7.02
CA ASN A 167 -3.25 -5.98 6.69
C ASN A 167 -4.32 -7.01 6.29
N LEU A 168 -5.44 -7.08 7.03
CA LEU A 168 -6.53 -7.99 6.69
C LEU A 168 -7.12 -7.67 5.31
N ILE A 169 -7.45 -6.42 5.04
CA ILE A 169 -8.05 -6.01 3.77
C ILE A 169 -7.06 -6.24 2.62
N SER A 170 -5.85 -5.70 2.71
CA SER A 170 -4.92 -5.72 1.58
C SER A 170 -4.35 -7.11 1.29
N THR A 171 -4.02 -7.90 2.33
CA THR A 171 -3.44 -9.24 2.15
C THR A 171 -4.49 -10.26 1.66
N ILE A 172 -5.76 -10.07 2.03
CA ILE A 172 -6.83 -10.92 1.52
C ILE A 172 -7.22 -10.48 0.11
N MET A 173 -7.48 -9.18 -0.10
CA MET A 173 -7.98 -8.69 -1.39
C MET A 173 -6.94 -8.81 -2.51
N GLY A 174 -5.71 -8.36 -2.29
CA GLY A 174 -4.69 -8.30 -3.34
C GLY A 174 -4.47 -9.65 -4.03
N PRO A 175 -3.93 -10.65 -3.35
CA PRO A 175 -3.69 -11.95 -3.94
C PRO A 175 -4.96 -12.68 -4.41
N THR A 176 -6.06 -12.59 -3.63
CA THR A 176 -7.31 -13.33 -3.93
C THR A 176 -8.00 -12.78 -5.17
N LEU A 177 -8.07 -11.45 -5.33
CA LEU A 177 -8.70 -10.84 -6.51
C LEU A 177 -7.93 -11.18 -7.79
N VAL A 178 -6.60 -11.13 -7.77
CA VAL A 178 -5.79 -11.53 -8.94
C VAL A 178 -6.05 -13.00 -9.28
N GLY A 179 -6.01 -13.91 -8.30
CA GLY A 179 -6.30 -15.32 -8.52
C GLY A 179 -7.71 -15.56 -9.04
N PHE A 180 -8.70 -14.91 -8.44
CA PHE A 180 -10.11 -15.02 -8.86
C PHE A 180 -10.30 -14.53 -10.30
N ILE A 181 -9.76 -13.39 -10.67
CA ILE A 181 -9.87 -12.84 -12.03
C ILE A 181 -9.17 -13.77 -13.03
N THR A 182 -7.98 -14.27 -12.71
CA THR A 182 -7.23 -15.18 -13.59
C THR A 182 -8.03 -16.46 -13.87
N VAL A 183 -8.55 -17.10 -12.83
CA VAL A 183 -9.15 -18.43 -12.94
C VAL A 183 -10.61 -18.40 -13.39
N TYR A 184 -11.40 -17.47 -12.84
CA TYR A 184 -12.86 -17.48 -13.03
C TYR A 184 -13.37 -16.44 -14.02
N VAL A 185 -12.66 -15.31 -14.20
CA VAL A 185 -13.10 -14.25 -15.13
C VAL A 185 -12.41 -14.37 -16.47
N LEU A 186 -11.09 -14.48 -16.50
CA LEU A 186 -10.32 -14.59 -17.73
C LEU A 186 -10.17 -16.04 -18.20
N MET A 187 -10.32 -17.02 -17.30
CA MET A 187 -10.21 -18.47 -17.57
C MET A 187 -8.92 -18.82 -18.33
N ASP A 188 -7.84 -18.08 -18.06
CA ASP A 188 -6.56 -18.24 -18.74
C ASP A 188 -5.41 -18.03 -17.74
N ASP A 189 -4.71 -19.11 -17.44
CA ASP A 189 -3.57 -19.10 -16.51
C ASP A 189 -2.41 -18.23 -16.96
N MET A 190 -2.31 -17.91 -18.25
CA MET A 190 -1.32 -17.00 -18.82
C MET A 190 -1.73 -15.53 -18.67
N ALA A 191 -2.99 -15.25 -18.34
CA ALA A 191 -3.51 -13.90 -18.18
C ALA A 191 -3.21 -13.26 -16.81
N VAL A 192 -2.32 -13.86 -16.01
CA VAL A 192 -1.93 -13.32 -14.68
C VAL A 192 -1.52 -11.84 -14.74
N GLY A 193 -0.77 -11.43 -15.76
CA GLY A 193 -0.40 -10.03 -15.95
C GLY A 193 -1.62 -9.12 -16.10
N ARG A 194 -2.59 -9.51 -16.91
CA ARG A 194 -3.86 -8.75 -17.07
C ARG A 194 -4.66 -8.68 -15.79
N SER A 195 -4.69 -9.78 -15.01
CA SER A 195 -5.37 -9.81 -13.72
C SER A 195 -4.72 -8.85 -12.71
N ILE A 196 -3.38 -8.80 -12.66
CA ILE A 196 -2.64 -7.81 -11.84
C ILE A 196 -3.01 -6.39 -12.27
N ALA A 197 -3.03 -6.11 -13.58
CA ALA A 197 -3.41 -4.81 -14.10
C ALA A 197 -4.82 -4.40 -13.67
N ILE A 198 -5.80 -5.30 -13.81
CA ILE A 198 -7.21 -5.04 -13.46
C ILE A 198 -7.36 -4.73 -11.96
N VAL A 199 -6.65 -5.46 -11.09
CA VAL A 199 -6.73 -5.24 -9.63
C VAL A 199 -6.07 -3.92 -9.22
N ASN A 200 -5.10 -3.43 -9.98
CA ASN A 200 -4.32 -2.24 -9.64
C ASN A 200 -4.89 -0.94 -10.27
N VAL A 201 -5.97 -1.02 -11.03
CA VAL A 201 -6.69 0.12 -11.62
C VAL A 201 -7.90 0.51 -10.80
#